data_ee529b8dd485732e823e5e4c5f6deced
#
_entry.id   ee529b8dd485732e823e5e4c5f6deced
#
_cell.length_a   1.000
_cell.length_b   1.000
_cell.length_c   1.000
_cell.angle_alpha   90.00
_cell.angle_beta   90.00
_cell.angle_gamma   90.00
#
_symmetry.space_group_name_H-M   'P 1'
#
loop_
_entity.id
_entity.type
_entity.pdbx_description
1 polymer ?
#
loop_
_entity_poly.entity_id
_entity_poly.type
_entity_poly.pdbx_seq_one_letter_code
_entity_poly.pdbx_strand_id
1 'polypeptide(L)'
;IAVEPDSCPSLTRGTYTYDSGDTAGLTPQLMMYTLGRDFIPPIIHAGGLRYHGASPLVSALVHHGLVEAQSVGDEEVYQAASLFLETEGILAAPESSHAIAQTIRAAVVAREEERHEVILFNLSGHGLYDLAFYDRMIPARVARQSVPL
;
A
#
# COMPACT_ATOMS: atom_id res chain seq x y z
N ILE A 1 -2.58 -6.35 -9.93
CA ILE A 1 -1.76 -6.55 -8.72
C ILE A 1 -2.49 -5.93 -7.54
N ALA A 2 -2.68 -6.69 -6.45
CA ALA A 2 -3.13 -6.18 -5.17
C ALA A 2 -1.89 -5.75 -4.35
N VAL A 3 -1.93 -4.55 -3.77
CA VAL A 3 -0.77 -3.99 -3.04
C VAL A 3 -1.13 -3.81 -1.58
N GLU A 4 -0.27 -4.27 -0.69
CA GLU A 4 -0.46 -4.17 0.76
C GLU A 4 0.79 -3.63 1.47
N PRO A 5 0.67 -3.13 2.72
CA PRO A 5 1.84 -2.79 3.52
C PRO A 5 2.65 -4.04 3.89
N ASP A 6 3.97 -3.94 3.88
CA ASP A 6 4.85 -5.02 4.35
C ASP A 6 4.72 -5.30 5.85
N SER A 7 4.17 -4.35 6.60
CA SER A 7 3.85 -4.43 8.02
C SER A 7 2.53 -5.17 8.33
N CYS A 8 1.64 -5.32 7.34
CA CYS A 8 0.37 -6.05 7.43
C CYS A 8 0.20 -6.98 6.20
N PRO A 9 1.12 -7.94 5.98
CA PRO A 9 1.25 -8.67 4.72
C PRO A 9 0.30 -9.88 4.65
N SER A 10 -1.01 -9.64 4.74
CA SER A 10 -2.01 -10.71 4.78
C SER A 10 -2.07 -11.52 3.50
N LEU A 11 -2.01 -10.87 2.33
CA LEU A 11 -2.05 -11.55 1.02
C LEU A 11 -0.73 -12.24 0.67
N THR A 12 0.41 -11.63 1.01
CA THR A 12 1.73 -12.13 0.61
C THR A 12 2.34 -13.13 1.60
N ARG A 13 1.98 -13.04 2.90
CA ARG A 13 2.54 -13.89 3.97
C ARG A 13 1.50 -14.56 4.86
N GLY A 14 0.22 -14.22 4.72
CA GLY A 14 -0.86 -14.84 5.48
C GLY A 14 -1.20 -16.24 5.00
N THR A 15 -2.10 -16.88 5.73
CA THR A 15 -2.64 -18.21 5.39
C THR A 15 -4.05 -18.06 4.84
N TYR A 16 -4.38 -18.77 3.76
CA TYR A 16 -5.74 -18.80 3.21
C TYR A 16 -6.59 -19.78 4.03
N THR A 17 -7.44 -19.26 4.88
CA THR A 17 -8.25 -20.05 5.82
C THR A 17 -9.50 -19.29 6.28
N TYR A 18 -10.39 -19.97 6.99
CA TYR A 18 -11.52 -19.32 7.67
C TYR A 18 -11.02 -18.54 8.88
N ASP A 19 -11.40 -17.27 8.96
CA ASP A 19 -11.10 -16.40 10.10
C ASP A 19 -12.25 -15.41 10.33
N SER A 20 -12.29 -14.83 11.53
CA SER A 20 -13.26 -13.80 11.91
C SER A 20 -12.71 -12.41 11.59
N GLY A 21 -13.60 -11.50 11.18
CA GLY A 21 -13.21 -10.11 10.92
C GLY A 21 -12.90 -9.29 12.18
N ASP A 22 -13.23 -9.83 13.36
CA ASP A 22 -13.03 -9.21 14.67
C ASP A 22 -12.24 -10.12 15.62
N THR A 23 -11.48 -9.51 16.54
CA THR A 23 -10.67 -10.23 17.55
C THR A 23 -11.52 -11.05 18.52
N ALA A 24 -12.74 -10.59 18.81
CA ALA A 24 -13.66 -11.29 19.72
C ALA A 24 -14.29 -12.56 19.09
N GLY A 25 -14.18 -12.73 17.76
CA GLY A 25 -14.73 -13.86 17.03
C GLY A 25 -16.26 -13.88 17.01
N LEU A 26 -16.89 -12.71 17.10
CA LEU A 26 -18.36 -12.55 17.09
C LEU A 26 -18.93 -12.43 15.68
N THR A 27 -18.11 -12.05 14.71
CA THR A 27 -18.51 -11.99 13.30
C THR A 27 -18.45 -13.38 12.65
N PRO A 28 -19.23 -13.61 11.57
CA PRO A 28 -19.11 -14.84 10.80
C PRO A 28 -17.68 -15.07 10.30
N GLN A 29 -17.25 -16.33 10.31
CA GLN A 29 -15.99 -16.71 9.70
C GLN A 29 -16.10 -16.65 8.19
N LEU A 30 -15.11 -16.04 7.56
CA LEU A 30 -14.99 -15.90 6.11
C LEU A 30 -13.67 -16.49 5.63
N MET A 31 -13.68 -17.12 4.47
CA MET A 31 -12.46 -17.60 3.84
C MET A 31 -11.64 -16.41 3.34
N MET A 32 -10.44 -16.22 3.86
CA MET A 32 -9.58 -15.09 3.54
C MET A 32 -8.11 -15.44 3.73
N TYR A 33 -7.22 -14.65 3.11
CA TYR A 33 -5.83 -14.59 3.54
C TYR A 33 -5.76 -13.78 4.83
N THR A 34 -5.20 -14.38 5.88
CA THR A 34 -5.15 -13.78 7.22
C THR A 34 -3.81 -14.03 7.91
N LEU A 35 -3.41 -13.08 8.75
CA LEU A 35 -2.29 -13.17 9.71
C LEU A 35 -2.76 -13.74 11.06
N GLY A 36 -4.05 -14.05 11.17
CA GLY A 36 -4.72 -14.48 12.39
C GLY A 36 -5.38 -13.31 13.13
N ARG A 37 -6.58 -13.55 13.68
CA ARG A 37 -7.38 -12.53 14.38
C ARG A 37 -6.69 -11.90 15.61
N ASP A 38 -5.68 -12.57 16.15
CA ASP A 38 -4.89 -12.05 17.27
C ASP A 38 -3.70 -11.19 16.82
N PHE A 39 -3.49 -11.05 15.51
CA PHE A 39 -2.46 -10.16 14.95
C PHE A 39 -2.78 -8.70 15.27
N ILE A 40 -1.83 -8.01 15.87
CA ILE A 40 -1.94 -6.58 16.19
C ILE A 40 -1.18 -5.79 15.12
N PRO A 41 -1.89 -5.12 14.20
CA PRO A 41 -1.23 -4.30 13.19
C PRO A 41 -0.39 -3.18 13.81
N PRO A 42 0.86 -2.98 13.39
CA PRO A 42 1.68 -1.86 13.85
C PRO A 42 1.05 -0.52 13.45
N ILE A 43 1.51 0.55 14.08
CA ILE A 43 1.05 1.90 13.76
C ILE A 43 1.75 2.34 12.48
N ILE A 44 0.97 2.48 11.41
CA ILE A 44 1.39 3.07 10.13
C ILE A 44 0.45 4.21 9.75
N HIS A 45 0.87 5.09 8.85
CA HIS A 45 0.04 6.22 8.42
C HIS A 45 -1.15 5.78 7.55
N ALA A 46 -1.02 4.71 6.77
CA ALA A 46 -2.12 4.13 5.99
C ALA A 46 -3.08 3.36 6.90
N GLY A 47 -3.86 4.06 7.72
CA GLY A 47 -4.79 3.49 8.69
C GLY A 47 -5.81 2.55 8.08
N GLY A 48 -6.25 2.85 6.85
CA GLY A 48 -7.16 2.03 6.07
C GLY A 48 -6.60 0.68 5.61
N LEU A 49 -5.29 0.43 5.75
CA LEU A 49 -4.65 -0.84 5.41
C LEU A 49 -4.20 -1.66 6.63
N ARG A 50 -4.54 -1.21 7.85
CA ARG A 50 -4.14 -1.86 9.10
C ARG A 50 -5.11 -2.99 9.48
N TYR A 51 -5.07 -4.10 8.76
CA TYR A 51 -5.91 -5.26 8.98
C TYR A 51 -5.10 -6.54 9.17
N HIS A 52 -5.64 -7.49 9.91
CA HIS A 52 -5.08 -8.83 10.05
C HIS A 52 -5.45 -9.75 8.89
N GLY A 53 -6.50 -9.44 8.14
CA GLY A 53 -7.00 -10.24 7.02
C GLY A 53 -7.44 -9.40 5.83
N ALA A 54 -7.32 -9.97 4.66
CA ALA A 54 -7.72 -9.34 3.41
C ALA A 54 -9.19 -9.65 3.07
N SER A 55 -9.80 -8.79 2.26
CA SER A 55 -11.15 -9.02 1.72
C SER A 55 -11.29 -10.45 1.17
N PRO A 56 -12.36 -11.19 1.51
CA PRO A 56 -12.60 -12.54 0.99
C PRO A 56 -12.59 -12.62 -0.53
N LEU A 57 -13.13 -11.61 -1.21
CA LEU A 57 -13.13 -11.57 -2.67
C LEU A 57 -11.71 -11.41 -3.24
N VAL A 58 -10.94 -10.47 -2.73
CA VAL A 58 -9.53 -10.27 -3.16
C VAL A 58 -8.72 -11.51 -2.82
N SER A 59 -8.90 -12.09 -1.63
CA SER A 59 -8.24 -13.32 -1.21
C SER A 59 -8.52 -14.48 -2.17
N ALA A 60 -9.77 -14.65 -2.60
CA ALA A 60 -10.13 -15.69 -3.57
C ALA A 60 -9.45 -15.44 -4.93
N LEU A 61 -9.43 -14.20 -5.42
CA LEU A 61 -8.76 -13.87 -6.69
C LEU A 61 -7.26 -14.16 -6.64
N VAL A 62 -6.59 -13.83 -5.53
CA VAL A 62 -5.17 -14.15 -5.33
C VAL A 62 -4.96 -15.66 -5.20
N HIS A 63 -5.80 -16.35 -4.42
CA HIS A 63 -5.70 -17.80 -4.21
C HIS A 63 -5.83 -18.59 -5.54
N HIS A 64 -6.69 -18.13 -6.44
CA HIS A 64 -6.87 -18.74 -7.76
C HIS A 64 -5.90 -18.22 -8.83
N GLY A 65 -4.93 -17.39 -8.47
CA GLY A 65 -3.93 -16.87 -9.40
C GLY A 65 -4.45 -15.87 -10.45
N LEU A 66 -5.62 -15.29 -10.21
CA LEU A 66 -6.21 -14.26 -11.08
C LEU A 66 -5.68 -12.86 -10.78
N VAL A 67 -5.16 -12.65 -9.57
CA VAL A 67 -4.55 -11.40 -9.12
C VAL A 67 -3.24 -11.75 -8.40
N GLU A 68 -2.18 -11.04 -8.71
CA GLU A 68 -0.92 -11.09 -7.97
C GLU A 68 -0.99 -10.19 -6.74
N ALA A 69 -0.26 -10.54 -5.68
CA ALA A 69 -0.12 -9.72 -4.49
C ALA A 69 1.33 -9.26 -4.31
N GLN A 70 1.50 -8.00 -3.92
CA GLN A 70 2.80 -7.38 -3.64
C GLN A 70 2.72 -6.58 -2.35
N SER A 71 3.82 -6.55 -1.60
CA SER A 71 3.93 -5.71 -0.41
C SER A 71 4.92 -4.57 -0.63
N VAL A 72 4.66 -3.42 0.02
CA VAL A 72 5.47 -2.21 -0.08
C VAL A 72 5.78 -1.69 1.32
N GLY A 73 7.02 -1.30 1.56
CA GLY A 73 7.45 -0.72 2.83
C GLY A 73 7.14 0.77 2.93
N ASP A 74 6.99 1.26 4.17
CA ASP A 74 6.60 2.65 4.46
C ASP A 74 7.51 3.69 3.78
N GLU A 75 8.83 3.49 3.81
CA GLU A 75 9.77 4.44 3.20
C GLU A 75 9.55 4.60 1.70
N GLU A 76 9.31 3.50 1.00
CA GLU A 76 9.02 3.52 -0.43
C GLU A 76 7.66 4.18 -0.73
N VAL A 77 6.67 3.95 0.12
CA VAL A 77 5.37 4.63 0.04
C VAL A 77 5.53 6.14 0.18
N TYR A 78 6.35 6.60 1.13
CA TYR A 78 6.68 8.02 1.29
C TYR A 78 7.34 8.62 0.05
N GLN A 79 8.34 7.93 -0.49
CA GLN A 79 9.05 8.39 -1.69
C GLN A 79 8.12 8.46 -2.90
N ALA A 80 7.26 7.46 -3.07
CA ALA A 80 6.28 7.42 -4.14
C ALA A 80 5.24 8.54 -4.03
N ALA A 81 4.69 8.77 -2.83
CA ALA A 81 3.75 9.86 -2.56
C ALA A 81 4.36 11.24 -2.86
N SER A 82 5.62 11.44 -2.45
CA SER A 82 6.34 12.68 -2.69
C SER A 82 6.60 12.92 -4.18
N LEU A 83 7.08 11.90 -4.87
CA LEU A 83 7.32 11.98 -6.31
C LEU A 83 6.04 12.30 -7.07
N PHE A 84 4.94 11.62 -6.71
CA PHE A 84 3.65 11.84 -7.34
C PHE A 84 3.12 13.25 -7.11
N LEU A 85 3.27 13.78 -5.88
CA LEU A 85 2.91 15.16 -5.58
C LEU A 85 3.73 16.16 -6.42
N GLU A 86 5.01 15.89 -6.64
CA GLU A 86 5.89 16.79 -7.40
C GLU A 86 5.64 16.76 -8.89
N THR A 87 5.35 15.58 -9.43
CA THR A 87 5.16 15.40 -10.87
C THR A 87 3.74 15.69 -11.33
N GLU A 88 2.75 15.29 -10.52
CA GLU A 88 1.33 15.38 -10.88
C GLU A 88 0.57 16.50 -10.15
N GLY A 89 1.14 17.09 -9.11
CA GLY A 89 0.48 18.11 -8.29
C GLY A 89 -0.67 17.55 -7.45
N ILE A 90 -0.74 16.24 -7.23
CA ILE A 90 -1.82 15.55 -6.51
C ILE A 90 -1.32 15.04 -5.18
N LEU A 91 -1.99 15.46 -4.11
CA LEU A 91 -1.75 14.98 -2.75
C LEU A 91 -2.55 13.68 -2.54
N ALA A 92 -1.91 12.54 -2.73
CA ALA A 92 -2.55 11.23 -2.61
C ALA A 92 -2.74 10.81 -1.16
N ALA A 93 -3.76 10.00 -0.87
CA ALA A 93 -3.88 9.35 0.45
C ALA A 93 -2.73 8.35 0.66
N PRO A 94 -2.26 8.13 1.92
CA PRO A 94 -1.22 7.14 2.21
C PRO A 94 -1.55 5.73 1.70
N GLU A 95 -2.81 5.34 1.76
CA GLU A 95 -3.30 4.07 1.23
C GLU A 95 -3.05 3.96 -0.28
N SER A 96 -3.45 4.97 -1.05
CA SER A 96 -3.26 4.99 -2.51
C SER A 96 -1.79 5.10 -2.90
N SER A 97 -0.95 5.64 -2.03
CA SER A 97 0.48 5.75 -2.25
C SER A 97 1.19 4.40 -2.34
N HIS A 98 0.60 3.34 -1.79
CA HIS A 98 1.06 1.96 -2.01
C HIS A 98 0.88 1.53 -3.47
N ALA A 99 -0.27 1.85 -4.07
CA ALA A 99 -0.52 1.59 -5.49
C ALA A 99 0.41 2.42 -6.39
N ILE A 100 0.68 3.67 -6.02
CA ILE A 100 1.65 4.54 -6.73
C ILE A 100 3.05 3.94 -6.68
N ALA A 101 3.51 3.46 -5.52
CA ALA A 101 4.80 2.81 -5.38
C ALA A 101 4.94 1.59 -6.31
N GLN A 102 3.92 0.73 -6.33
CA GLN A 102 3.90 -0.42 -7.23
C GLN A 102 3.83 -0.02 -8.71
N THR A 103 3.13 1.07 -9.04
CA THR A 103 3.11 1.63 -10.40
C THR A 103 4.50 2.08 -10.84
N ILE A 104 5.24 2.75 -9.94
CA ILE A 104 6.63 3.16 -10.22
C ILE A 104 7.53 1.94 -10.44
N ARG A 105 7.41 0.88 -9.61
CA ARG A 105 8.15 -0.38 -9.81
C ARG A 105 7.86 -0.98 -11.19
N ALA A 106 6.58 -1.08 -11.57
CA ALA A 106 6.18 -1.62 -12.86
C ALA A 106 6.71 -0.78 -14.03
N ALA A 107 6.65 0.55 -13.92
CA ALA A 107 7.17 1.45 -14.95
C ALA A 107 8.69 1.35 -15.10
N VAL A 108 9.44 1.17 -14.00
CA VAL A 108 10.89 0.96 -14.03
C VAL A 108 11.22 -0.34 -14.75
N VAL A 109 10.54 -1.44 -14.40
CA VAL A 109 10.73 -2.75 -15.04
C VAL A 109 10.41 -2.67 -16.55
N ALA A 110 9.27 -2.06 -16.92
CA ALA A 110 8.90 -1.90 -18.32
C ALA A 110 9.96 -1.11 -19.11
N ARG A 111 10.54 -0.06 -18.52
CA ARG A 111 11.63 0.73 -19.11
C ARG A 111 12.90 -0.11 -19.28
N GLU A 112 13.30 -0.88 -18.28
CA GLU A 112 14.52 -1.71 -18.31
C GLU A 112 14.40 -2.85 -19.33
N GLU A 113 13.19 -3.36 -19.54
CA GLU A 113 12.89 -4.39 -20.54
C GLU A 113 12.51 -3.81 -21.90
N GLU A 114 12.61 -2.49 -22.09
CA GLU A 114 12.24 -1.76 -23.31
C GLU A 114 10.80 -2.08 -23.78
N ARG A 115 9.88 -2.37 -22.84
CA ARG A 115 8.48 -2.67 -23.14
C ARG A 115 7.63 -1.40 -23.08
N HIS A 116 6.76 -1.23 -24.08
CA HIS A 116 5.76 -0.16 -24.07
C HIS A 116 4.50 -0.68 -23.36
N GLU A 117 4.20 -0.15 -22.19
CA GLU A 117 3.07 -0.57 -21.37
C GLU A 117 2.17 0.61 -21.00
N VAL A 118 0.87 0.30 -20.81
CA VAL A 118 -0.10 1.20 -20.18
C VAL A 118 -0.38 0.66 -18.80
N ILE A 119 -0.05 1.43 -17.76
CA ILE A 119 -0.22 1.05 -16.36
C ILE A 119 -1.40 1.83 -15.80
N LEU A 120 -2.46 1.13 -15.37
CA LEU A 120 -3.60 1.70 -14.69
C LEU A 120 -3.54 1.38 -13.20
N PHE A 121 -3.73 2.37 -12.34
CA PHE A 121 -3.86 2.16 -10.90
C PHE A 121 -5.07 2.91 -10.33
N ASN A 122 -5.61 2.42 -9.22
CA ASN A 122 -6.70 3.07 -8.51
C ASN A 122 -6.15 4.18 -7.61
N LEU A 123 -6.64 5.40 -7.79
CA LEU A 123 -6.35 6.55 -6.95
C LEU A 123 -7.61 6.93 -6.20
N SER A 124 -7.75 6.45 -4.97
CA SER A 124 -8.89 6.73 -4.09
C SER A 124 -8.46 7.60 -2.90
N GLY A 125 -9.39 8.40 -2.38
CA GLY A 125 -9.11 9.34 -1.29
C GLY A 125 -8.20 10.50 -1.74
N HIS A 126 -7.78 11.29 -0.75
CA HIS A 126 -6.84 12.39 -0.94
C HIS A 126 -6.07 12.65 0.37
N GLY A 127 -4.86 13.22 0.27
CA GLY A 127 -3.95 13.42 1.40
C GLY A 127 -4.25 14.65 2.26
N LEU A 128 -5.34 15.40 2.04
CA LEU A 128 -5.62 16.61 2.82
C LEU A 128 -5.87 16.34 4.31
N TYR A 129 -6.33 15.14 4.66
CA TYR A 129 -6.47 14.71 6.06
C TYR A 129 -5.18 14.09 6.62
N ASP A 130 -4.19 13.86 5.77
CA ASP A 130 -2.94 13.16 6.10
C ASP A 130 -1.72 14.08 5.98
N LEU A 131 -1.90 15.39 6.21
CA LEU A 131 -0.80 16.37 6.10
C LEU A 131 0.39 16.03 7.01
N ALA A 132 0.15 15.42 8.17
CA ALA A 132 1.21 14.94 9.05
C ALA A 132 2.07 13.82 8.43
N PHE A 133 1.53 13.05 7.49
CA PHE A 133 2.29 12.09 6.70
C PHE A 133 3.29 12.81 5.79
N TYR A 134 2.85 13.86 5.13
CA TYR A 134 3.69 14.65 4.22
C TYR A 134 4.67 15.58 4.95
N ASP A 135 4.30 16.08 6.12
CA ASP A 135 5.11 17.01 6.92
C ASP A 135 6.48 16.42 7.33
N ARG A 136 6.55 15.10 7.47
CA ARG A 136 7.82 14.39 7.73
C ARG A 136 8.81 14.45 6.57
N MET A 137 8.34 14.71 5.36
CA MET A 137 9.15 14.73 4.14
C MET A 137 9.75 16.10 3.87
N ILE A 138 9.04 17.18 4.24
CA ILE A 138 9.41 18.56 3.95
C ILE A 138 10.76 18.94 4.57
N PRO A 139 11.06 18.63 5.86
CA PRO A 139 12.31 19.02 6.50
C PRO A 139 13.55 18.38 5.84
N ALA A 140 13.44 17.13 5.41
CA ALA A 140 14.58 16.43 4.80
C ALA A 140 14.94 16.99 3.41
N ARG A 141 14.00 17.61 2.71
CA ARG A 141 14.20 18.22 1.38
C ARG A 141 14.69 19.65 1.44
N VAL A 142 14.13 20.47 2.32
CA VAL A 142 14.61 21.84 2.54
C VAL A 142 16.09 21.84 2.93
N ALA A 143 16.52 20.87 3.74
CA ALA A 143 17.92 20.68 4.10
C ALA A 143 18.82 20.26 2.92
N ARG A 144 18.27 19.60 1.88
CA ARG A 144 19.05 19.21 0.68
C ARG A 144 19.08 20.29 -0.41
N GLN A 145 18.16 21.25 -0.38
CA GLN A 145 18.05 22.34 -1.35
C GLN A 145 18.70 23.65 -0.89
N SER A 146 19.31 23.71 0.28
CA SER A 146 20.19 24.83 0.67
C SER A 146 21.46 24.79 -0.20
N VAL A 147 21.31 25.13 -1.49
CA VAL A 147 22.43 25.47 -2.37
C VAL A 147 22.98 26.80 -1.86
N PRO A 148 24.27 26.95 -1.55
CA PRO A 148 24.83 28.25 -1.24
C PRO A 148 24.71 29.15 -2.48
N LEU A 149 24.14 30.33 -2.28
CA LEU A 149 24.15 31.42 -3.26
C LEU A 149 25.59 31.86 -3.55
#